data_431d323ef7470cd7a695f9f852ac0a7f
#
_entry.id   431d323ef7470cd7a695f9f852ac0a7f
#
_cell.length_a   1.000
_cell.length_b   1.000
_cell.length_c   1.000
_cell.angle_alpha   90.00
_cell.angle_beta   90.00
_cell.angle_gamma   90.00
#
_symmetry.space_group_name_H-M   'P 1'
#
loop_
_entity.id
_entity.type
_entity.pdbx_description
1 polymer ?
#
loop_
_entity_poly.entity_id
_entity_poly.type
_entity_poly.pdbx_seq_one_letter_code
_entity_poly.pdbx_strand_id
1 'polypeptide(L)'
;MVTTALDLLFVLQFGMGVEGVAYATIIAQAVSAILTMTVLMRYDGSIRLELRKLRFHWDMLKKIVSVGIPAALQMAITAFSNVFVQGYINHFGADCMSGWTAYTKIDQLVILPVQSLSMASTTFVGQNLGVGNVARAKGGVRRALLLSFAVTAVLLVPVLLLAPGLTSFFNSKAEVVSYGALLLRLLSPFYFFFCINQIYSGALRGAGNSRMPMFIMLGSFVVFRQIYLYVMANYISNEIVPIALSYPAGWFVCSAATLLYYTHCKFDHYRLVEDV
;
A
#
# COMPACT_ATOMS: atom_id res chain seq x y z
N MET A 1 -13.04 8.15 13.98
CA MET A 1 -13.73 8.59 15.20
C MET A 1 -15.19 8.17 15.26
N VAL A 2 -16.04 8.49 14.24
CA VAL A 2 -17.45 8.06 14.22
C VAL A 2 -17.57 6.53 14.28
N THR A 3 -16.78 5.80 13.50
CA THR A 3 -16.78 4.31 13.51
C THR A 3 -16.48 3.77 14.91
N THR A 4 -15.38 4.23 15.53
CA THR A 4 -14.98 3.76 16.86
C THR A 4 -16.02 4.05 17.94
N ALA A 5 -16.65 5.24 17.87
CA ALA A 5 -17.71 5.60 18.82
C ALA A 5 -18.96 4.71 18.64
N LEU A 6 -19.35 4.43 17.41
CA LEU A 6 -20.47 3.53 17.10
C LEU A 6 -20.15 2.07 17.43
N ASP A 7 -18.90 1.62 17.20
CA ASP A 7 -18.45 0.27 17.58
C ASP A 7 -18.60 0.06 19.08
N LEU A 8 -18.10 1.01 19.89
CA LEU A 8 -18.21 0.95 21.34
C LEU A 8 -19.69 0.99 21.79
N LEU A 9 -20.50 1.83 21.17
CA LEU A 9 -21.92 1.91 21.50
C LEU A 9 -22.64 0.60 21.20
N PHE A 10 -22.48 0.03 20.02
CA PHE A 10 -23.22 -1.17 19.60
C PHE A 10 -22.70 -2.42 20.31
N VAL A 11 -21.40 -2.53 20.54
CA VAL A 11 -20.84 -3.71 21.22
C VAL A 11 -21.05 -3.65 22.73
N LEU A 12 -20.77 -2.50 23.37
CA LEU A 12 -20.81 -2.41 24.82
C LEU A 12 -22.20 -2.12 25.39
N GLN A 13 -23.00 -1.25 24.75
CA GLN A 13 -24.33 -0.91 25.27
C GLN A 13 -25.45 -1.79 24.72
N PHE A 14 -25.41 -2.11 23.43
CA PHE A 14 -26.45 -2.95 22.81
C PHE A 14 -26.11 -4.45 22.80
N GLY A 15 -24.91 -4.84 23.24
CA GLY A 15 -24.48 -6.24 23.27
C GLY A 15 -24.41 -6.94 21.89
N MET A 16 -24.39 -6.15 20.82
CA MET A 16 -24.38 -6.63 19.45
C MET A 16 -22.94 -7.03 19.06
N GLY A 17 -22.54 -8.25 19.20
CA GLY A 17 -21.19 -8.73 18.87
C GLY A 17 -20.66 -8.26 17.49
N VAL A 18 -20.31 -9.19 16.61
CA VAL A 18 -19.77 -8.89 15.26
C VAL A 18 -20.75 -8.10 14.38
N GLU A 19 -22.04 -8.35 14.52
CA GLU A 19 -23.09 -7.64 13.77
C GLU A 19 -23.10 -6.15 14.10
N GLY A 20 -22.91 -5.78 15.37
CA GLY A 20 -22.84 -4.37 15.81
C GLY A 20 -21.71 -3.60 15.14
N VAL A 21 -20.53 -4.23 15.04
CA VAL A 21 -19.36 -3.65 14.32
C VAL A 21 -19.66 -3.45 12.83
N ALA A 22 -20.34 -4.41 12.20
CA ALA A 22 -20.73 -4.29 10.79
C ALA A 22 -21.70 -3.12 10.57
N TYR A 23 -22.74 -2.96 11.40
CA TYR A 23 -23.65 -1.82 11.31
C TYR A 23 -22.97 -0.49 11.60
N ALA A 24 -22.10 -0.43 12.60
CA ALA A 24 -21.32 0.77 12.90
C ALA A 24 -20.48 1.22 11.71
N THR A 25 -19.83 0.27 11.04
CA THR A 25 -19.03 0.53 9.84
C THR A 25 -19.87 1.09 8.70
N ILE A 26 -21.02 0.47 8.40
CA ILE A 26 -21.93 0.92 7.33
C ILE A 26 -22.45 2.34 7.62
N ILE A 27 -22.91 2.60 8.83
CA ILE A 27 -23.42 3.92 9.25
C ILE A 27 -22.31 4.96 9.15
N ALA A 28 -21.11 4.67 9.64
CA ALA A 28 -19.98 5.60 9.57
C ALA A 28 -19.59 5.93 8.12
N GLN A 29 -19.60 4.93 7.23
CA GLN A 29 -19.36 5.14 5.80
C GLN A 29 -20.45 5.99 5.15
N ALA A 30 -21.73 5.76 5.48
CA ALA A 30 -22.84 6.55 5.00
C ALA A 30 -22.73 8.02 5.45
N VAL A 31 -22.43 8.27 6.73
CA VAL A 31 -22.21 9.61 7.28
C VAL A 31 -21.04 10.29 6.55
N SER A 32 -19.92 9.60 6.38
CA SER A 32 -18.75 10.13 5.66
C SER A 32 -19.09 10.50 4.22
N ALA A 33 -19.84 9.65 3.51
CA ALA A 33 -20.27 9.90 2.14
C ALA A 33 -21.19 11.13 2.05
N ILE A 34 -22.17 11.25 2.93
CA ILE A 34 -23.11 12.39 2.99
C ILE A 34 -22.35 13.69 3.27
N LEU A 35 -21.44 13.68 4.25
CA LEU A 35 -20.65 14.86 4.61
C LEU A 35 -19.76 15.29 3.44
N THR A 36 -19.04 14.36 2.83
CA THR A 36 -18.18 14.63 1.67
C THR A 36 -18.99 15.20 0.50
N MET A 37 -20.13 14.57 0.19
CA MET A 37 -21.03 15.04 -0.87
C MET A 37 -21.53 16.45 -0.58
N THR A 38 -21.95 16.73 0.65
CA THR A 38 -22.45 18.05 1.07
C THR A 38 -21.36 19.12 0.93
N VAL A 39 -20.13 18.81 1.34
CA VAL A 39 -18.98 19.72 1.19
C VAL A 39 -18.71 20.01 -0.29
N LEU A 40 -18.63 18.97 -1.14
CA LEU A 40 -18.38 19.12 -2.57
C LEU A 40 -19.47 19.93 -3.29
N MET A 41 -20.74 19.76 -2.90
CA MET A 41 -21.87 20.52 -3.47
C MET A 41 -21.88 21.99 -3.04
N ARG A 42 -21.38 22.29 -1.83
CA ARG A 42 -21.32 23.65 -1.27
C ARG A 42 -20.02 24.39 -1.56
N TYR A 43 -19.03 23.68 -2.11
CA TYR A 43 -17.71 24.28 -2.37
C TYR A 43 -17.80 25.30 -3.52
N ASP A 44 -17.32 26.52 -3.28
CA ASP A 44 -17.26 27.57 -4.32
C ASP A 44 -15.89 27.51 -5.03
N GLY A 45 -15.80 26.70 -6.07
CA GLY A 45 -14.57 26.54 -6.87
C GLY A 45 -14.74 25.54 -8.00
N SER A 46 -13.66 25.33 -8.76
CA SER A 46 -13.63 24.49 -9.97
C SER A 46 -13.96 23.00 -9.72
N ILE A 47 -13.92 22.55 -8.45
CA ILE A 47 -14.26 21.17 -8.05
C ILE A 47 -15.69 21.03 -7.51
N ARG A 48 -16.54 22.08 -7.64
CA ARG A 48 -17.94 22.01 -7.20
C ARG A 48 -18.70 20.92 -7.93
N LEU A 49 -19.36 20.06 -7.17
CA LEU A 49 -20.19 19.00 -7.73
C LEU A 49 -21.62 19.51 -7.99
N GLU A 50 -22.00 19.60 -9.26
CA GLU A 50 -23.36 19.93 -9.69
C GLU A 50 -24.05 18.67 -10.22
N LEU A 51 -24.92 18.03 -9.39
CA LEU A 51 -25.59 16.77 -9.74
C LEU A 51 -26.41 16.87 -11.04
N ARG A 52 -26.99 18.05 -11.34
CA ARG A 52 -27.78 18.28 -12.56
C ARG A 52 -26.94 18.33 -13.84
N LYS A 53 -25.62 18.57 -13.70
CA LYS A 53 -24.70 18.64 -14.84
C LYS A 53 -23.91 17.35 -15.04
N LEU A 54 -24.15 16.33 -14.23
CA LEU A 54 -23.50 15.03 -14.39
C LEU A 54 -23.89 14.43 -15.74
N ARG A 55 -22.89 14.27 -16.61
CA ARG A 55 -23.03 13.64 -17.93
C ARG A 55 -21.95 12.60 -18.10
N PHE A 56 -22.26 11.59 -18.89
CA PHE A 56 -21.32 10.52 -19.21
C PHE A 56 -20.42 10.96 -20.38
N HIS A 57 -19.12 11.12 -20.12
CA HIS A 57 -18.14 11.50 -21.13
C HIS A 57 -17.22 10.29 -21.41
N TRP A 58 -17.43 9.63 -22.57
CA TRP A 58 -16.68 8.43 -22.94
C TRP A 58 -15.18 8.63 -22.94
N ASP A 59 -14.69 9.77 -23.43
CA ASP A 59 -13.25 10.05 -23.52
C ASP A 59 -12.60 10.18 -22.15
N MET A 60 -13.28 10.86 -21.22
CA MET A 60 -12.83 10.96 -19.84
C MET A 60 -12.89 9.60 -19.13
N LEU A 61 -13.96 8.83 -19.36
CA LEU A 61 -14.08 7.50 -18.79
C LEU A 61 -12.95 6.58 -19.27
N LYS A 62 -12.63 6.58 -20.59
CA LYS A 62 -11.50 5.80 -21.13
C LYS A 62 -10.18 6.16 -20.45
N LYS A 63 -9.91 7.47 -20.22
CA LYS A 63 -8.71 7.93 -19.50
C LYS A 63 -8.68 7.44 -18.05
N ILE A 64 -9.80 7.56 -17.33
CA ILE A 64 -9.93 7.08 -15.94
C ILE A 64 -9.72 5.57 -15.89
N VAL A 65 -10.36 4.81 -16.75
CA VAL A 65 -10.28 3.35 -16.81
C VAL A 65 -8.86 2.89 -17.19
N SER A 66 -8.21 3.57 -18.13
CA SER A 66 -6.82 3.23 -18.56
C SER A 66 -5.79 3.37 -17.45
N VAL A 67 -6.03 4.21 -16.46
CA VAL A 67 -5.17 4.37 -15.27
C VAL A 67 -5.69 3.53 -14.10
N GLY A 68 -7.01 3.50 -13.92
CA GLY A 68 -7.66 2.86 -12.78
C GLY A 68 -7.59 1.34 -12.80
N ILE A 69 -7.86 0.70 -13.95
CA ILE A 69 -7.80 -0.77 -14.04
C ILE A 69 -6.38 -1.29 -13.75
N PRO A 70 -5.29 -0.80 -14.36
CA PRO A 70 -3.95 -1.25 -14.01
C PRO A 70 -3.60 -0.99 -12.55
N ALA A 71 -4.05 0.12 -11.95
CA ALA A 71 -3.82 0.41 -10.54
C ALA A 71 -4.58 -0.59 -9.62
N ALA A 72 -5.82 -0.93 -9.94
CA ALA A 72 -6.59 -1.93 -9.23
C ALA A 72 -5.94 -3.33 -9.35
N LEU A 73 -5.47 -3.70 -10.54
CA LEU A 73 -4.74 -4.95 -10.75
C LEU A 73 -3.44 -5.02 -9.94
N GLN A 74 -2.71 -3.91 -9.77
CA GLN A 74 -1.54 -3.86 -8.88
C GLN A 74 -1.90 -4.27 -7.44
N MET A 75 -3.00 -3.75 -6.91
CA MET A 75 -3.48 -4.10 -5.56
C MET A 75 -3.89 -5.58 -5.49
N ALA A 76 -4.63 -6.07 -6.49
CA ALA A 76 -5.05 -7.46 -6.57
C ALA A 76 -3.86 -8.43 -6.68
N ILE A 77 -2.85 -8.11 -7.50
CA ILE A 77 -1.62 -8.89 -7.67
C ILE A 77 -0.88 -9.02 -6.33
N THR A 78 -0.76 -7.92 -5.59
CA THR A 78 -0.10 -7.93 -4.28
C THR A 78 -0.86 -8.80 -3.28
N ALA A 79 -2.18 -8.63 -3.20
CA ALA A 79 -3.04 -9.43 -2.33
C ALA A 79 -2.96 -10.93 -2.68
N PHE A 80 -3.08 -11.26 -3.95
CA PHE A 80 -2.97 -12.64 -4.45
C PHE A 80 -1.62 -13.28 -4.12
N SER A 81 -0.52 -12.55 -4.35
CA SER A 81 0.82 -13.02 -4.01
C SER A 81 0.99 -13.26 -2.50
N ASN A 82 0.37 -12.46 -1.65
CA ASN A 82 0.41 -12.65 -0.19
C ASN A 82 -0.35 -13.90 0.26
N VAL A 83 -1.42 -14.31 -0.44
CA VAL A 83 -2.14 -15.57 -0.16
C VAL A 83 -1.21 -16.79 -0.32
N PHE A 84 -0.37 -16.81 -1.35
CA PHE A 84 0.61 -17.90 -1.54
C PHE A 84 1.63 -17.92 -0.39
N VAL A 85 2.18 -16.78 -0.01
CA VAL A 85 3.12 -16.72 1.13
C VAL A 85 2.45 -17.21 2.41
N GLN A 86 1.19 -16.83 2.64
CA GLN A 86 0.42 -17.30 3.79
C GLN A 86 0.30 -18.83 3.79
N GLY A 87 0.13 -19.45 2.62
CA GLY A 87 0.12 -20.91 2.49
C GLY A 87 1.40 -21.57 3.01
N TYR A 88 2.57 -20.99 2.68
CA TYR A 88 3.85 -21.48 3.22
C TYR A 88 3.99 -21.23 4.72
N ILE A 89 3.56 -20.05 5.22
CA ILE A 89 3.60 -19.72 6.65
C ILE A 89 2.73 -20.68 7.48
N ASN A 90 1.57 -21.09 6.95
CA ASN A 90 0.66 -22.01 7.64
C ASN A 90 1.31 -23.39 7.93
N HIS A 91 2.32 -23.79 7.15
CA HIS A 91 3.07 -25.02 7.35
C HIS A 91 3.84 -25.05 8.68
N PHE A 92 4.23 -23.88 9.21
CA PHE A 92 5.03 -23.77 10.44
C PHE A 92 4.20 -23.80 11.74
N GLY A 93 2.91 -24.06 11.65
CA GLY A 93 2.03 -24.25 12.80
C GLY A 93 1.37 -22.97 13.34
N ALA A 94 0.48 -23.16 14.33
CA ALA A 94 -0.41 -22.10 14.83
C ALA A 94 0.32 -20.94 15.50
N ASP A 95 1.43 -21.20 16.20
CA ASP A 95 2.20 -20.17 16.91
C ASP A 95 2.96 -19.27 15.91
N CYS A 96 3.50 -19.83 14.84
CA CYS A 96 4.10 -19.08 13.75
C CYS A 96 3.06 -18.23 13.02
N MET A 97 1.88 -18.77 12.73
CA MET A 97 0.76 -18.04 12.12
C MET A 97 0.31 -16.86 12.99
N SER A 98 0.22 -17.06 14.30
CA SER A 98 -0.13 -16.00 15.25
C SER A 98 0.94 -14.92 15.30
N GLY A 99 2.22 -15.30 15.32
CA GLY A 99 3.37 -14.39 15.24
C GLY A 99 3.40 -13.60 13.93
N TRP A 100 3.11 -14.26 12.80
CA TRP A 100 2.96 -13.62 11.49
C TRP A 100 1.82 -12.61 11.48
N THR A 101 0.69 -12.96 12.09
CA THR A 101 -0.46 -12.05 12.20
C THR A 101 -0.11 -10.81 13.02
N ALA A 102 0.56 -10.97 14.16
CA ALA A 102 1.05 -9.85 14.96
C ALA A 102 2.03 -8.97 14.17
N TYR A 103 3.01 -9.59 13.48
CA TYR A 103 3.92 -8.91 12.58
C TYR A 103 3.18 -8.06 11.54
N THR A 104 2.21 -8.64 10.83
CA THR A 104 1.49 -7.92 9.76
C THR A 104 0.67 -6.74 10.28
N LYS A 105 0.17 -6.78 11.51
CA LYS A 105 -0.53 -5.65 12.14
C LYS A 105 0.42 -4.51 12.48
N ILE A 106 1.60 -4.83 13.00
CA ILE A 106 2.63 -3.83 13.31
C ILE A 106 3.22 -3.24 12.02
N ASP A 107 3.47 -4.08 11.02
CA ASP A 107 3.94 -3.71 9.68
C ASP A 107 3.09 -2.61 9.03
N GLN A 108 1.76 -2.67 9.19
CA GLN A 108 0.84 -1.65 8.69
C GLN A 108 1.15 -0.24 9.22
N LEU A 109 1.68 -0.10 10.45
CA LEU A 109 2.04 1.21 11.01
C LEU A 109 3.16 1.89 10.20
N VAL A 110 4.05 1.12 9.59
CA VAL A 110 5.12 1.63 8.72
C VAL A 110 4.66 1.77 7.27
N ILE A 111 3.88 0.81 6.79
CA ILE A 111 3.40 0.79 5.39
C ILE A 111 2.43 1.94 5.09
N LEU A 112 1.48 2.24 5.97
CA LEU A 112 0.44 3.25 5.72
C LEU A 112 0.99 4.66 5.47
N PRO A 113 1.95 5.21 6.24
CA PRO A 113 2.56 6.50 5.93
C PRO A 113 3.25 6.52 4.56
N VAL A 114 3.95 5.46 4.19
CA VAL A 114 4.61 5.35 2.88
C VAL A 114 3.60 5.32 1.74
N GLN A 115 2.51 4.59 1.90
CA GLN A 115 1.40 4.58 0.93
C GLN A 115 0.76 5.96 0.79
N SER A 116 0.56 6.68 1.89
CA SER A 116 0.04 8.06 1.88
C SER A 116 0.96 9.00 1.11
N LEU A 117 2.27 8.89 1.31
CA LEU A 117 3.27 9.66 0.55
C LEU A 117 3.28 9.27 -0.95
N SER A 118 3.07 8.01 -1.27
CA SER A 118 2.91 7.55 -2.66
C SER A 118 1.68 8.17 -3.32
N MET A 119 0.54 8.25 -2.63
CA MET A 119 -0.66 8.90 -3.13
C MET A 119 -0.45 10.40 -3.31
N ALA A 120 0.20 11.07 -2.36
CA ALA A 120 0.58 12.47 -2.47
C ALA A 120 1.52 12.72 -3.67
N SER A 121 2.50 11.84 -3.88
CA SER A 121 3.40 11.88 -5.04
C SER A 121 2.63 11.74 -6.36
N THR A 122 1.65 10.83 -6.43
CA THR A 122 0.78 10.65 -7.61
C THR A 122 0.04 11.94 -7.95
N THR A 123 -0.61 12.55 -6.97
CA THR A 123 -1.36 13.81 -7.16
C THR A 123 -0.43 14.97 -7.54
N PHE A 124 0.70 15.10 -6.82
CA PHE A 124 1.66 16.18 -7.08
C PHE A 124 2.25 16.09 -8.49
N VAL A 125 2.64 14.89 -8.93
CA VAL A 125 3.17 14.68 -10.28
C VAL A 125 2.10 14.98 -11.33
N GLY A 126 0.88 14.45 -11.17
CA GLY A 126 -0.21 14.69 -12.09
C GLY A 126 -0.52 16.18 -12.27
N GLN A 127 -0.62 16.93 -11.17
CA GLN A 127 -0.87 18.38 -11.22
C GLN A 127 0.27 19.17 -11.90
N ASN A 128 1.53 18.84 -11.59
CA ASN A 128 2.66 19.56 -12.18
C ASN A 128 2.88 19.22 -13.66
N LEU A 129 2.64 17.99 -14.06
CA LEU A 129 2.68 17.60 -15.47
C LEU A 129 1.51 18.20 -16.25
N GLY A 130 0.33 18.36 -15.64
CA GLY A 130 -0.82 19.03 -16.23
C GLY A 130 -0.55 20.47 -16.61
N VAL A 131 0.30 21.18 -15.88
CA VAL A 131 0.76 22.56 -16.21
C VAL A 131 2.12 22.57 -16.91
N GLY A 132 2.62 21.44 -17.40
CA GLY A 132 3.88 21.33 -18.14
C GLY A 132 5.17 21.46 -17.31
N ASN A 133 5.09 21.53 -15.97
CA ASN A 133 6.26 21.73 -15.11
C ASN A 133 6.94 20.42 -14.71
N VAL A 134 7.63 19.78 -15.66
CA VAL A 134 8.33 18.51 -15.47
C VAL A 134 9.44 18.59 -14.40
N ALA A 135 10.17 19.71 -14.37
CA ALA A 135 11.27 19.88 -13.41
C ALA A 135 10.75 19.86 -11.96
N ARG A 136 9.63 20.54 -11.70
CA ARG A 136 8.97 20.56 -10.40
C ARG A 136 8.40 19.18 -10.04
N ALA A 137 7.81 18.46 -11.00
CA ALA A 137 7.32 17.10 -10.82
C ALA A 137 8.45 16.17 -10.34
N LYS A 138 9.59 16.11 -11.05
CA LYS A 138 10.77 15.33 -10.68
C LYS A 138 11.34 15.73 -9.31
N GLY A 139 11.43 17.03 -9.04
CA GLY A 139 11.86 17.56 -7.74
C GLY A 139 10.96 17.11 -6.59
N GLY A 140 9.65 17.07 -6.82
CA GLY A 140 8.66 16.57 -5.85
C GLY A 140 8.82 15.09 -5.55
N VAL A 141 9.03 14.26 -6.56
CA VAL A 141 9.28 12.81 -6.39
C VAL A 141 10.52 12.55 -5.53
N ARG A 142 11.62 13.27 -5.79
CA ARG A 142 12.85 13.15 -4.99
C ARG A 142 12.60 13.53 -3.52
N ARG A 143 11.87 14.61 -3.26
CA ARG A 143 11.53 15.03 -1.89
C ARG A 143 10.58 14.04 -1.22
N ALA A 144 9.59 13.50 -1.94
CA ALA A 144 8.70 12.47 -1.42
C ALA A 144 9.47 11.18 -1.05
N LEU A 145 10.48 10.79 -1.85
CA LEU A 145 11.33 9.64 -1.54
C LEU A 145 12.17 9.91 -0.28
N LEU A 146 12.82 11.07 -0.16
CA LEU A 146 13.60 11.42 1.03
C LEU A 146 12.72 11.47 2.28
N LEU A 147 11.52 12.04 2.16
CA LEU A 147 10.56 12.08 3.26
C LEU A 147 10.09 10.67 3.64
N SER A 148 9.82 9.80 2.67
CA SER A 148 9.45 8.40 2.96
C SER A 148 10.57 7.65 3.69
N PHE A 149 11.83 7.87 3.30
CA PHE A 149 12.98 7.29 4.00
C PHE A 149 13.10 7.83 5.43
N ALA A 150 12.95 9.13 5.63
CA ALA A 150 13.01 9.74 6.95
C ALA A 150 11.90 9.21 7.88
N VAL A 151 10.66 9.18 7.39
CA VAL A 151 9.52 8.62 8.16
C VAL A 151 9.74 7.15 8.48
N THR A 152 10.16 6.36 7.48
CA THR A 152 10.45 4.93 7.69
C THR A 152 11.57 4.75 8.71
N ALA A 153 12.66 5.49 8.62
CA ALA A 153 13.78 5.40 9.58
C ALA A 153 13.32 5.72 11.01
N VAL A 154 12.51 6.78 11.20
CA VAL A 154 11.95 7.14 12.52
C VAL A 154 11.04 6.04 13.07
N LEU A 155 10.18 5.45 12.24
CA LEU A 155 9.28 4.38 12.68
C LEU A 155 10.00 3.03 12.88
N LEU A 156 11.09 2.81 12.15
CA LEU A 156 11.87 1.57 12.23
C LEU A 156 12.58 1.42 13.58
N VAL A 157 13.09 2.51 14.14
CA VAL A 157 13.81 2.48 15.43
C VAL A 157 12.97 1.85 16.55
N PRO A 158 11.76 2.36 16.88
CA PRO A 158 10.93 1.74 17.91
C PRO A 158 10.47 0.33 17.53
N VAL A 159 10.22 0.04 16.26
CA VAL A 159 9.81 -1.30 15.80
C VAL A 159 10.92 -2.31 16.06
N LEU A 160 12.18 -1.99 15.78
CA LEU A 160 13.32 -2.89 15.99
C LEU A 160 13.65 -3.06 17.47
N LEU A 161 13.63 -1.97 18.25
CA LEU A 161 14.00 -1.99 19.67
C LEU A 161 12.91 -2.65 20.52
N LEU A 162 11.65 -2.37 20.23
CA LEU A 162 10.50 -2.82 21.00
C LEU A 162 9.79 -4.03 20.37
N ALA A 163 10.40 -4.72 19.39
CA ALA A 163 9.77 -5.82 18.66
C ALA A 163 9.10 -6.88 19.55
N PRO A 164 9.73 -7.41 20.62
CA PRO A 164 9.08 -8.36 21.52
C PRO A 164 7.89 -7.74 22.27
N GLY A 165 8.03 -6.49 22.76
CA GLY A 165 6.98 -5.78 23.47
C GLY A 165 5.77 -5.46 22.56
N LEU A 166 6.03 -5.03 21.32
CA LEU A 166 4.97 -4.79 20.33
C LEU A 166 4.23 -6.07 19.97
N THR A 167 4.95 -7.18 19.82
CA THR A 167 4.32 -8.48 19.51
C THR A 167 3.55 -9.01 20.72
N SER A 168 4.05 -8.86 21.94
CA SER A 168 3.38 -9.31 23.16
C SER A 168 2.06 -8.61 23.42
N PHE A 169 1.86 -7.40 22.87
CA PHE A 169 0.59 -6.70 22.92
C PHE A 169 -0.54 -7.45 22.20
N PHE A 170 -0.20 -8.22 21.16
CA PHE A 170 -1.17 -9.01 20.41
C PHE A 170 -1.35 -10.42 20.96
N ASN A 171 -0.28 -11.02 21.48
CA ASN A 171 -0.32 -12.36 22.08
C ASN A 171 0.85 -12.53 23.05
N SER A 172 0.54 -12.95 24.29
CA SER A 172 1.52 -13.09 25.37
C SER A 172 2.27 -14.43 25.37
N LYS A 173 1.95 -15.38 24.48
CA LYS A 173 2.63 -16.67 24.38
C LYS A 173 4.07 -16.46 23.90
N ALA A 174 5.06 -16.96 24.63
CA ALA A 174 6.49 -16.73 24.38
C ALA A 174 6.92 -17.14 22.96
N GLU A 175 6.42 -18.24 22.44
CA GLU A 175 6.70 -18.73 21.07
C GLU A 175 6.17 -17.78 20.01
N VAL A 176 4.94 -17.27 20.16
CA VAL A 176 4.31 -16.29 19.26
C VAL A 176 5.11 -14.99 19.25
N VAL A 177 5.53 -14.52 20.45
CA VAL A 177 6.36 -13.31 20.60
C VAL A 177 7.69 -13.49 19.92
N SER A 178 8.33 -14.66 20.05
CA SER A 178 9.61 -14.93 19.40
C SER A 178 9.51 -14.89 17.87
N TYR A 179 8.50 -15.53 17.28
CA TYR A 179 8.25 -15.48 15.83
C TYR A 179 7.96 -14.08 15.33
N GLY A 180 7.06 -13.34 15.99
CA GLY A 180 6.71 -11.99 15.58
C GLY A 180 7.89 -11.03 15.69
N ALA A 181 8.67 -11.09 16.77
CA ALA A 181 9.86 -10.27 16.95
C ALA A 181 10.98 -10.63 15.95
N LEU A 182 11.15 -11.92 15.64
CA LEU A 182 12.08 -12.37 14.60
C LEU A 182 11.71 -11.76 13.25
N LEU A 183 10.44 -11.87 12.85
CA LEU A 183 9.94 -11.37 11.57
C LEU A 183 10.06 -9.83 11.47
N LEU A 184 9.74 -9.11 12.54
CA LEU A 184 9.91 -7.65 12.59
C LEU A 184 11.38 -7.26 12.38
N ARG A 185 12.30 -7.89 13.10
CA ARG A 185 13.73 -7.59 13.00
C ARG A 185 14.32 -8.00 11.65
N LEU A 186 13.83 -9.11 11.08
CA LEU A 186 14.32 -9.63 9.81
C LEU A 186 13.85 -8.78 8.61
N LEU A 187 12.57 -8.40 8.57
CA LEU A 187 11.95 -7.80 7.38
C LEU A 187 12.03 -6.27 7.38
N SER A 188 11.95 -5.63 8.55
CA SER A 188 11.87 -4.17 8.65
C SER A 188 13.05 -3.40 8.03
N PRO A 189 14.32 -3.85 8.11
CA PRO A 189 15.42 -3.13 7.48
C PRO A 189 15.27 -2.95 5.95
N PHE A 190 14.48 -3.81 5.32
CA PHE A 190 14.27 -3.80 3.88
C PHE A 190 13.12 -2.88 3.41
N TYR A 191 12.41 -2.19 4.32
CA TYR A 191 11.34 -1.26 3.96
C TYR A 191 11.81 -0.09 3.09
N PHE A 192 13.10 0.22 3.04
CA PHE A 192 13.63 1.21 2.12
C PHE A 192 13.42 0.82 0.65
N PHE A 193 13.48 -0.47 0.31
CA PHE A 193 13.13 -0.96 -1.03
C PHE A 193 11.63 -0.78 -1.31
N PHE A 194 10.79 -1.02 -0.31
CA PHE A 194 9.36 -0.77 -0.42
C PHE A 194 9.07 0.72 -0.67
N CYS A 195 9.76 1.64 0.01
CA CYS A 195 9.63 3.09 -0.23
C CYS A 195 9.97 3.46 -1.67
N ILE A 196 11.09 2.96 -2.21
CA ILE A 196 11.50 3.19 -3.60
C ILE A 196 10.40 2.75 -4.56
N ASN A 197 9.93 1.50 -4.43
CA ASN A 197 8.87 0.98 -5.27
C ASN A 197 7.59 1.83 -5.19
N GLN A 198 7.12 2.16 -3.99
CA GLN A 198 5.86 2.88 -3.79
C GLN A 198 5.90 4.31 -4.34
N ILE A 199 6.97 5.05 -4.08
CA ILE A 199 7.09 6.46 -4.52
C ILE A 199 7.23 6.55 -6.03
N TYR A 200 8.09 5.75 -6.65
CA TYR A 200 8.25 5.77 -8.09
C TYR A 200 7.04 5.21 -8.85
N SER A 201 6.41 4.15 -8.35
CA SER A 201 5.14 3.66 -8.91
C SER A 201 4.03 4.72 -8.78
N GLY A 202 3.99 5.45 -7.66
CA GLY A 202 3.09 6.60 -7.47
C GLY A 202 3.33 7.70 -8.49
N ALA A 203 4.60 8.07 -8.71
CA ALA A 203 4.99 9.08 -9.69
C ALA A 203 4.61 8.67 -11.13
N LEU A 204 4.84 7.42 -11.50
CA LEU A 204 4.46 6.89 -12.82
C LEU A 204 2.93 6.88 -13.01
N ARG A 205 2.16 6.52 -11.97
CA ARG A 205 0.70 6.64 -12.00
C ARG A 205 0.25 8.08 -12.19
N GLY A 206 0.88 9.02 -11.47
CA GLY A 206 0.61 10.45 -11.62
C GLY A 206 0.95 10.99 -13.01
N ALA A 207 1.93 10.41 -13.69
CA ALA A 207 2.23 10.69 -15.09
C ALA A 207 1.26 10.00 -16.08
N GLY A 208 0.26 9.24 -15.61
CA GLY A 208 -0.68 8.50 -16.45
C GLY A 208 -0.20 7.10 -16.88
N ASN A 209 1.01 6.71 -16.51
CA ASN A 209 1.56 5.40 -16.84
C ASN A 209 1.38 4.40 -15.68
N SER A 210 0.20 3.84 -15.55
CA SER A 210 -0.09 2.79 -14.56
C SER A 210 0.24 1.38 -15.04
N ARG A 211 0.39 1.18 -16.36
CA ARG A 211 0.60 -0.14 -16.95
C ARG A 211 1.98 -0.71 -16.61
N MET A 212 3.03 0.09 -16.73
CA MET A 212 4.39 -0.40 -16.47
C MET A 212 4.62 -0.78 -15.01
N PRO A 213 4.25 0.03 -14.00
CA PRO A 213 4.28 -0.42 -12.61
C PRO A 213 3.50 -1.73 -12.37
N MET A 214 2.34 -1.92 -13.03
CA MET A 214 1.57 -3.16 -12.94
C MET A 214 2.38 -4.38 -13.45
N PHE A 215 3.01 -4.27 -14.63
CA PHE A 215 3.80 -5.38 -15.19
C PHE A 215 5.05 -5.65 -14.35
N ILE A 216 5.72 -4.62 -13.84
CA ILE A 216 6.87 -4.78 -12.94
C ILE A 216 6.46 -5.50 -11.66
N MET A 217 5.32 -5.11 -11.06
CA MET A 217 4.80 -5.79 -9.85
C MET A 217 4.37 -7.23 -10.13
N LEU A 218 3.76 -7.50 -11.28
CA LEU A 218 3.40 -8.85 -11.70
C LEU A 218 4.67 -9.72 -11.81
N GLY A 219 5.68 -9.25 -12.53
CA GLY A 219 6.96 -9.96 -12.69
C GLY A 219 7.66 -10.19 -11.34
N SER A 220 7.66 -9.20 -10.45
CA SER A 220 8.36 -9.29 -9.16
C SER A 220 7.62 -10.13 -8.12
N PHE A 221 6.29 -9.98 -7.99
CA PHE A 221 5.54 -10.61 -6.88
C PHE A 221 4.83 -11.90 -7.29
N VAL A 222 4.44 -12.07 -8.56
CA VAL A 222 3.78 -13.30 -9.00
C VAL A 222 4.79 -14.25 -9.66
N VAL A 223 5.74 -13.73 -10.46
CA VAL A 223 6.73 -14.62 -11.11
C VAL A 223 7.93 -14.84 -10.19
N PHE A 224 8.72 -13.81 -9.95
CA PHE A 224 10.00 -13.96 -9.23
C PHE A 224 9.79 -14.46 -7.79
N ARG A 225 8.89 -13.88 -7.01
CA ARG A 225 8.67 -14.27 -5.61
C ARG A 225 8.14 -15.69 -5.47
N GLN A 226 7.29 -16.16 -6.41
CA GLN A 226 6.79 -17.54 -6.36
C GLN A 226 7.87 -18.56 -6.74
N ILE A 227 8.72 -18.23 -7.74
CA ILE A 227 9.89 -19.06 -8.08
C ILE A 227 10.84 -19.11 -6.86
N TYR A 228 11.11 -17.97 -6.24
CA TYR A 228 11.94 -17.90 -5.02
C TYR A 228 11.40 -18.81 -3.92
N LEU A 229 10.10 -18.69 -3.59
CA LEU A 229 9.44 -19.52 -2.57
C LEU A 229 9.54 -21.02 -2.90
N TYR A 230 9.24 -21.38 -4.14
CA TYR A 230 9.31 -22.76 -4.59
C TYR A 230 10.72 -23.34 -4.46
N VAL A 231 11.73 -22.60 -4.92
CA VAL A 231 13.13 -23.03 -4.84
C VAL A 231 13.59 -23.12 -3.38
N MET A 232 13.29 -22.10 -2.56
CA MET A 232 13.68 -22.12 -1.14
C MET A 232 13.05 -23.29 -0.40
N ALA A 233 11.74 -23.47 -0.51
CA ALA A 233 11.02 -24.49 0.23
C ALA A 233 11.38 -25.93 -0.17
N ASN A 234 11.71 -26.20 -1.45
CA ASN A 234 11.90 -27.57 -1.94
C ASN A 234 13.37 -27.95 -2.10
N TYR A 235 14.30 -27.00 -2.31
CA TYR A 235 15.68 -27.32 -2.67
C TYR A 235 16.73 -26.79 -1.71
N ILE A 236 16.42 -25.78 -0.86
CA ILE A 236 17.42 -25.14 -0.02
C ILE A 236 17.11 -25.32 1.47
N SER A 237 16.04 -24.71 1.95
CA SER A 237 15.65 -24.81 3.35
C SER A 237 14.18 -24.43 3.53
N ASN A 238 13.40 -25.35 4.06
CA ASN A 238 12.00 -25.09 4.42
C ASN A 238 11.88 -24.59 5.85
N GLU A 239 12.50 -23.43 6.12
CA GLU A 239 12.46 -22.74 7.41
C GLU A 239 11.76 -21.38 7.27
N ILE A 240 11.32 -20.83 8.40
CA ILE A 240 10.57 -19.56 8.41
C ILE A 240 11.41 -18.38 7.87
N VAL A 241 12.72 -18.34 8.12
CA VAL A 241 13.58 -17.22 7.72
C VAL A 241 13.74 -17.14 6.20
N PRO A 242 14.15 -18.18 5.46
CA PRO A 242 14.21 -18.17 4.01
C PRO A 242 12.85 -17.86 3.35
N ILE A 243 11.76 -18.38 3.89
CA ILE A 243 10.40 -18.13 3.38
C ILE A 243 10.02 -16.65 3.58
N ALA A 244 10.25 -16.08 4.78
CA ALA A 244 9.98 -14.69 5.07
C ALA A 244 10.81 -13.73 4.19
N LEU A 245 12.06 -14.07 3.88
CA LEU A 245 12.94 -13.28 3.01
C LEU A 245 12.43 -13.16 1.56
N SER A 246 11.39 -13.91 1.18
CA SER A 246 10.69 -13.72 -0.10
C SER A 246 10.10 -12.30 -0.26
N TYR A 247 9.73 -11.63 0.86
CA TYR A 247 9.25 -10.25 0.83
C TYR A 247 10.35 -9.26 0.44
N PRO A 248 11.49 -9.19 1.16
CA PRO A 248 12.63 -8.36 0.77
C PRO A 248 13.15 -8.65 -0.63
N ALA A 249 13.24 -9.92 -1.03
CA ALA A 249 13.66 -10.30 -2.37
C ALA A 249 12.72 -9.74 -3.46
N GLY A 250 11.42 -9.88 -3.25
CA GLY A 250 10.40 -9.30 -4.14
C GLY A 250 10.45 -7.76 -4.16
N TRP A 251 10.61 -7.11 -3.00
CA TRP A 251 10.75 -5.65 -2.93
C TRP A 251 12.01 -5.16 -3.62
N PHE A 252 13.13 -5.85 -3.47
CA PHE A 252 14.39 -5.51 -4.13
C PHE A 252 14.25 -5.55 -5.65
N VAL A 253 13.77 -6.66 -6.22
CA VAL A 253 13.59 -6.81 -7.66
C VAL A 253 12.60 -5.78 -8.19
N CYS A 254 11.47 -5.58 -7.51
CA CYS A 254 10.46 -4.61 -7.90
C CYS A 254 11.00 -3.17 -7.86
N SER A 255 11.73 -2.81 -6.80
CA SER A 255 12.30 -1.46 -6.66
C SER A 255 13.39 -1.19 -7.69
N ALA A 256 14.26 -2.17 -7.95
CA ALA A 256 15.30 -2.06 -8.97
C ALA A 256 14.69 -1.86 -10.37
N ALA A 257 13.72 -2.70 -10.74
CA ALA A 257 13.04 -2.59 -12.02
C ALA A 257 12.25 -1.28 -12.17
N THR A 258 11.54 -0.85 -11.12
CA THR A 258 10.80 0.41 -11.13
C THR A 258 11.73 1.63 -11.21
N LEU A 259 12.83 1.61 -10.50
CA LEU A 259 13.84 2.67 -10.53
C LEU A 259 14.50 2.75 -11.92
N LEU A 260 14.92 1.63 -12.48
CA LEU A 260 15.49 1.57 -13.83
C LEU A 260 14.51 2.10 -14.87
N TYR A 261 13.26 1.67 -14.80
CA TYR A 261 12.23 2.18 -15.70
C TYR A 261 12.00 3.69 -15.52
N TYR A 262 11.90 4.17 -14.28
CA TYR A 262 11.70 5.59 -13.98
C TYR A 262 12.83 6.47 -14.51
N THR A 263 14.10 6.04 -14.41
CA THR A 263 15.26 6.80 -14.90
C THR A 263 15.31 6.92 -16.44
N HIS A 264 14.77 5.91 -17.15
CA HIS A 264 14.72 5.90 -18.62
C HIS A 264 13.40 6.46 -19.18
N CYS A 265 12.40 6.67 -18.33
CA CYS A 265 11.10 7.18 -18.75
C CYS A 265 11.17 8.69 -19.07
N LYS A 266 10.70 9.07 -20.26
CA LYS A 266 10.55 10.47 -20.67
C LYS A 266 9.16 10.95 -20.23
N PHE A 267 9.09 11.75 -19.17
CA PHE A 267 7.82 12.29 -18.66
C PHE A 267 7.09 13.19 -19.67
N ASP A 268 7.79 13.74 -20.66
CA ASP A 268 7.24 14.64 -21.66
C ASP A 268 6.20 13.96 -22.60
N HIS A 269 6.25 12.62 -22.71
CA HIS A 269 5.34 11.86 -23.57
C HIS A 269 4.03 11.40 -22.89
N TYR A 270 3.88 11.63 -21.59
CA TYR A 270 2.74 11.14 -20.81
C TYR A 270 1.75 12.24 -20.40
N ARG A 271 1.52 13.21 -21.29
CA ARG A 271 0.42 14.17 -21.09
C ARG A 271 -0.92 13.48 -21.37
N LEU A 272 -1.75 13.32 -20.33
CA LEU A 272 -3.13 12.80 -20.47
C LEU A 272 -4.09 13.87 -21.04
N VAL A 273 -3.69 15.12 -21.00
CA VAL A 273 -4.47 16.25 -21.53
C VAL A 273 -3.61 16.91 -22.59
N GLU A 274 -4.01 16.76 -23.86
CA GLU A 274 -3.49 17.60 -24.95
C GLU A 274 -4.06 19.01 -24.74
N ASP A 275 -3.25 20.02 -25.07
CA ASP A 275 -3.60 21.42 -24.88
C ASP A 275 -4.99 21.70 -25.50
N VAL A 276 -5.91 22.23 -24.68
CA VAL A 276 -7.21 22.77 -25.11
C VAL A 276 -6.99 24.19 -25.61
#